data_48f072d968764e221bdf475d8aa3236a
#
_entry.id   48f072d968764e221bdf475d8aa3236a
#
_cell.length_a   1.000
_cell.length_b   1.000
_cell.length_c   1.000
_cell.angle_alpha   90.00
_cell.angle_beta   90.00
_cell.angle_gamma   90.00
#
_symmetry.space_group_name_H-M   'P 1'
#
loop_
_entity.id
_entity.type
_entity.pdbx_description
1 polymer ?
#
loop_
_entity_poly.entity_id
_entity_poly.type
_entity_poly.pdbx_seq_one_letter_code
_entity_poly.pdbx_strand_id
1 'polypeptide(L)'
;MKPFAFVFPGQGSQAVGMLDAWGDHPVVGQTLAEASEALGQDVALLIKDGPKEALALTTNTQPVMLVAGVAAYRAWIAETGALPAAVAGHSLGEYSALVAAGVLTLVQAAPLVRFRAQAMQDAVPVGVGAMAAILGMNAAKVIEGCAEALGSFSAGSQEIVEAVNFNDPLQTVIAGSKLAVERACEVLKANGAKRALPLPVSAPFHSSLMNPAAEKLKEKLSGIYFAVPQIPVINNIDVTIELDAERIRAALYRQAFGPVRWVECIQAIKARGLVTIVECGPGKVLAGLVKRIDPELTGAPLFDPASMAAVKELLA
;
A
#
# COMPACT_ATOMS: atom_id res chain seq x y z
N MET A 1 -12.96 -23.06 8.38
CA MET A 1 -13.03 -21.60 8.33
C MET A 1 -13.78 -21.15 7.09
N LYS A 2 -14.58 -20.11 7.18
CA LYS A 2 -15.24 -19.47 6.04
C LYS A 2 -14.20 -18.89 5.06
N PRO A 3 -14.49 -18.80 3.75
CA PRO A 3 -13.60 -18.16 2.80
C PRO A 3 -13.38 -16.67 3.14
N PHE A 4 -12.14 -16.21 3.02
CA PHE A 4 -11.74 -14.84 3.33
C PHE A 4 -10.64 -14.36 2.39
N ALA A 5 -10.42 -13.05 2.35
CA ALA A 5 -9.28 -12.44 1.70
C ALA A 5 -8.36 -11.76 2.71
N PHE A 6 -7.05 -11.78 2.45
CA PHE A 6 -6.12 -10.88 3.13
C PHE A 6 -5.86 -9.64 2.28
N VAL A 7 -5.80 -8.49 2.96
CA VAL A 7 -5.31 -7.24 2.39
C VAL A 7 -4.13 -6.72 3.22
N PHE A 8 -3.11 -6.21 2.54
CA PHE A 8 -1.88 -5.75 3.20
C PHE A 8 -1.78 -4.23 3.18
N PRO A 9 -1.54 -3.59 4.33
CA PRO A 9 -1.41 -2.13 4.39
C PRO A 9 -0.14 -1.65 3.70
N GLY A 10 -0.20 -0.41 3.22
CA GLY A 10 0.95 0.33 2.72
C GLY A 10 1.56 1.25 3.78
N GLN A 11 2.26 2.29 3.32
CA GLN A 11 2.82 3.35 4.15
C GLN A 11 1.72 4.15 4.86
N GLY A 12 1.95 4.54 6.11
CA GLY A 12 1.04 5.33 6.94
C GLY A 12 0.56 4.60 8.21
N SER A 13 0.73 3.27 8.27
CA SER A 13 0.37 2.46 9.45
C SER A 13 1.57 2.08 10.33
N GLN A 14 2.79 2.51 9.97
CA GLN A 14 4.00 2.22 10.73
C GLN A 14 3.98 2.98 12.08
N ALA A 15 4.43 2.28 13.11
CA ALA A 15 4.64 2.84 14.45
C ALA A 15 5.81 2.15 15.13
N VAL A 16 6.53 2.89 15.95
CA VAL A 16 7.54 2.28 16.85
C VAL A 16 6.83 1.31 17.77
N GLY A 17 7.39 0.11 17.95
CA GLY A 17 6.79 -0.96 18.75
C GLY A 17 5.61 -1.68 18.08
N MET A 18 5.36 -1.50 16.76
CA MET A 18 4.17 -2.05 16.09
C MET A 18 4.10 -3.60 16.08
N LEU A 19 5.19 -4.28 16.43
CA LEU A 19 5.23 -5.74 16.57
C LEU A 19 5.41 -6.22 18.01
N ASP A 20 5.49 -5.33 19.01
CA ASP A 20 5.79 -5.69 20.41
C ASP A 20 4.74 -6.65 21.01
N ALA A 21 3.48 -6.50 20.62
CA ALA A 21 2.40 -7.36 21.10
C ALA A 21 2.52 -8.84 20.67
N TRP A 22 3.36 -9.13 19.66
CA TRP A 22 3.67 -10.50 19.27
C TRP A 22 4.63 -11.20 20.26
N GLY A 23 5.31 -10.44 21.14
CA GLY A 23 6.27 -10.97 22.11
C GLY A 23 7.35 -11.81 21.42
N ASP A 24 7.62 -12.99 22.01
CA ASP A 24 8.62 -13.93 21.50
C ASP A 24 8.06 -14.93 20.47
N HIS A 25 7.05 -14.54 19.68
CA HIS A 25 6.47 -15.42 18.66
C HIS A 25 7.55 -15.89 17.68
N PRO A 26 7.88 -17.19 17.57
CA PRO A 26 9.09 -17.66 16.89
C PRO A 26 9.09 -17.31 15.40
N VAL A 27 7.95 -17.38 14.73
CA VAL A 27 7.83 -17.08 13.29
C VAL A 27 8.00 -15.59 13.02
N VAL A 28 7.55 -14.71 13.93
CA VAL A 28 7.77 -13.27 13.82
C VAL A 28 9.26 -12.95 13.98
N GLY A 29 9.91 -13.50 15.00
CA GLY A 29 11.35 -13.35 15.21
C GLY A 29 12.19 -13.85 14.03
N GLN A 30 11.86 -15.01 13.47
CA GLN A 30 12.52 -15.56 12.28
C GLN A 30 12.34 -14.65 11.06
N THR A 31 11.14 -14.09 10.85
CA THR A 31 10.84 -13.18 9.73
C THR A 31 11.65 -11.89 9.86
N LEU A 32 11.77 -11.34 11.07
CA LEU A 32 12.59 -10.15 11.34
C LEU A 32 14.08 -10.42 11.10
N ALA A 33 14.62 -11.58 11.53
CA ALA A 33 16.00 -11.97 11.30
C ALA A 33 16.30 -12.13 9.80
N GLU A 34 15.45 -12.88 9.06
CA GLU A 34 15.58 -13.07 7.60
C GLU A 34 15.59 -11.74 6.86
N ALA A 35 14.69 -10.82 7.21
CA ALA A 35 14.62 -9.51 6.58
C ALA A 35 15.81 -8.63 6.93
N SER A 36 16.28 -8.67 8.18
CA SER A 36 17.46 -7.90 8.62
C SER A 36 18.71 -8.35 7.88
N GLU A 37 18.91 -9.65 7.70
CA GLU A 37 20.01 -10.19 6.91
C GLU A 37 19.92 -9.75 5.45
N ALA A 38 18.75 -9.90 4.83
CA ALA A 38 18.52 -9.51 3.42
C ALA A 38 18.75 -8.01 3.16
N LEU A 39 18.48 -7.17 4.15
CA LEU A 39 18.62 -5.71 4.05
C LEU A 39 19.99 -5.21 4.52
N GLY A 40 20.79 -6.03 5.19
CA GLY A 40 22.01 -5.59 5.86
C GLY A 40 21.76 -4.51 6.91
N GLN A 41 20.57 -4.52 7.54
CA GLN A 41 20.13 -3.55 8.53
C GLN A 41 19.27 -4.23 9.60
N ASP A 42 19.49 -3.93 10.86
CA ASP A 42 18.65 -4.42 11.94
C ASP A 42 17.25 -3.76 11.89
N VAL A 43 16.34 -4.38 11.13
CA VAL A 43 14.96 -3.89 11.03
C VAL A 43 14.15 -4.21 12.29
N ALA A 44 14.54 -5.22 13.06
CA ALA A 44 13.88 -5.52 14.33
C ALA A 44 14.10 -4.38 15.34
N LEU A 45 15.34 -3.91 15.46
CA LEU A 45 15.69 -2.77 16.32
C LEU A 45 14.99 -1.49 15.84
N LEU A 46 14.99 -1.24 14.54
CA LEU A 46 14.30 -0.07 13.97
C LEU A 46 12.79 -0.08 14.24
N ILE A 47 12.14 -1.24 14.12
CA ILE A 47 10.70 -1.38 14.41
C ILE A 47 10.43 -1.21 15.91
N LYS A 48 11.26 -1.80 16.77
CA LYS A 48 11.08 -1.81 18.23
C LYS A 48 11.36 -0.45 18.85
N ASP A 49 12.51 0.12 18.55
CA ASP A 49 13.04 1.28 19.28
C ASP A 49 13.06 2.57 18.45
N GLY A 50 12.82 2.50 17.13
CA GLY A 50 12.84 3.64 16.22
C GLY A 50 14.25 4.18 15.94
N PRO A 51 14.46 5.50 15.89
CA PRO A 51 13.52 6.58 16.23
C PRO A 51 12.37 6.75 15.22
N LYS A 52 11.28 7.39 15.65
CA LYS A 52 10.08 7.60 14.83
C LYS A 52 10.40 8.29 13.50
N GLU A 53 11.31 9.24 13.52
CA GLU A 53 11.73 9.99 12.32
C GLU A 53 12.43 9.07 11.31
N ALA A 54 13.28 8.16 11.78
CA ALA A 54 13.91 7.16 10.90
C ALA A 54 12.88 6.18 10.34
N LEU A 55 11.92 5.76 11.15
CA LEU A 55 10.84 4.88 10.72
C LEU A 55 9.93 5.55 9.67
N ALA A 56 9.78 6.88 9.72
CA ALA A 56 8.96 7.66 8.80
C ALA A 56 9.64 7.94 7.44
N LEU A 57 10.95 7.72 7.32
CA LEU A 57 11.64 7.80 6.02
C LEU A 57 11.11 6.72 5.08
N THR A 58 10.66 7.09 3.88
CA THR A 58 10.04 6.12 2.95
C THR A 58 10.95 4.94 2.64
N THR A 59 12.27 5.16 2.63
CA THR A 59 13.31 4.13 2.44
C THR A 59 13.38 3.09 3.57
N ASN A 60 12.89 3.45 4.75
CA ASN A 60 12.73 2.56 5.88
C ASN A 60 11.27 2.08 6.01
N THR A 61 10.30 2.98 5.85
CA THR A 61 8.87 2.65 5.99
C THR A 61 8.45 1.50 5.08
N GLN A 62 8.85 1.53 3.80
CA GLN A 62 8.43 0.50 2.86
C GLN A 62 8.95 -0.89 3.26
N PRO A 63 10.25 -1.11 3.53
CA PRO A 63 10.73 -2.41 4.00
C PRO A 63 10.09 -2.86 5.32
N VAL A 64 9.96 -1.98 6.32
CA VAL A 64 9.42 -2.41 7.62
C VAL A 64 7.93 -2.76 7.55
N MET A 65 7.15 -2.07 6.70
CA MET A 65 5.74 -2.42 6.48
C MET A 65 5.59 -3.75 5.74
N LEU A 66 6.44 -4.02 4.73
CA LEU A 66 6.52 -5.33 4.08
C LEU A 66 6.79 -6.44 5.11
N VAL A 67 7.85 -6.26 5.91
CA VAL A 67 8.29 -7.24 6.90
C VAL A 67 7.20 -7.50 7.94
N ALA A 68 6.58 -6.47 8.46
CA ALA A 68 5.52 -6.59 9.46
C ALA A 68 4.26 -7.29 8.89
N GLY A 69 3.86 -6.96 7.66
CA GLY A 69 2.76 -7.66 6.99
C GLY A 69 3.05 -9.14 6.74
N VAL A 70 4.25 -9.46 6.26
CA VAL A 70 4.68 -10.85 6.04
C VAL A 70 4.82 -11.62 7.36
N ALA A 71 5.30 -10.97 8.43
CA ALA A 71 5.39 -11.60 9.75
C ALA A 71 4.01 -11.98 10.29
N ALA A 72 3.03 -11.07 10.21
CA ALA A 72 1.64 -11.34 10.60
C ALA A 72 1.03 -12.47 9.76
N TYR A 73 1.25 -12.47 8.44
CA TYR A 73 0.81 -13.54 7.54
C TYR A 73 1.42 -14.90 7.91
N ARG A 74 2.73 -14.96 8.10
CA ARG A 74 3.43 -16.21 8.48
C ARG A 74 2.98 -16.72 9.84
N ALA A 75 2.73 -15.82 10.81
CA ALA A 75 2.19 -16.21 12.11
C ALA A 75 0.79 -16.81 11.97
N TRP A 76 -0.09 -16.20 11.15
CA TRP A 76 -1.40 -16.76 10.83
C TRP A 76 -1.30 -18.16 10.23
N ILE A 77 -0.44 -18.36 9.22
CA ILE A 77 -0.26 -19.66 8.57
C ILE A 77 0.28 -20.71 9.56
N ALA A 78 1.25 -20.33 10.40
CA ALA A 78 1.83 -21.24 11.39
C ALA A 78 0.79 -21.71 12.42
N GLU A 79 -0.14 -20.84 12.82
CA GLU A 79 -1.15 -21.17 13.81
C GLU A 79 -2.41 -21.83 13.27
N THR A 80 -2.76 -21.60 12.01
CA THR A 80 -4.05 -22.04 11.47
C THR A 80 -3.97 -22.96 10.28
N GLY A 81 -2.87 -22.89 9.51
CA GLY A 81 -2.75 -23.54 8.21
C GLY A 81 -3.73 -23.00 7.14
N ALA A 82 -4.59 -22.04 7.48
CA ALA A 82 -5.65 -21.57 6.60
C ALA A 82 -5.16 -20.51 5.62
N LEU A 83 -5.25 -20.82 4.31
CA LEU A 83 -4.89 -19.90 3.23
C LEU A 83 -6.07 -18.97 2.90
N PRO A 84 -5.83 -17.69 2.60
CA PRO A 84 -6.85 -16.81 2.04
C PRO A 84 -7.20 -17.23 0.61
N ALA A 85 -8.44 -17.02 0.20
CA ALA A 85 -8.91 -17.33 -1.16
C ALA A 85 -8.46 -16.27 -2.20
N ALA A 86 -8.08 -15.08 -1.74
CA ALA A 86 -7.47 -14.04 -2.55
C ALA A 86 -6.64 -13.10 -1.65
N VAL A 87 -5.69 -12.41 -2.24
CA VAL A 87 -4.92 -11.37 -1.58
C VAL A 87 -4.87 -10.10 -2.43
N ALA A 88 -4.76 -8.95 -1.76
CA ALA A 88 -4.46 -7.67 -2.37
C ALA A 88 -3.59 -6.86 -1.40
N GLY A 89 -2.96 -5.80 -1.89
CA GLY A 89 -2.22 -4.90 -1.00
C GLY A 89 -2.30 -3.47 -1.50
N HIS A 90 -2.36 -2.51 -0.60
CA HIS A 90 -2.42 -1.09 -0.97
C HIS A 90 -1.02 -0.57 -1.28
N SER A 91 -0.76 -0.17 -2.52
CA SER A 91 0.55 0.35 -2.95
C SER A 91 1.70 -0.61 -2.60
N LEU A 92 2.52 -0.26 -1.63
CA LEU A 92 3.57 -1.14 -1.09
C LEU A 92 3.03 -2.49 -0.63
N GLY A 93 1.84 -2.53 -0.06
CA GLY A 93 1.19 -3.75 0.41
C GLY A 93 1.01 -4.81 -0.69
N GLU A 94 1.00 -4.43 -1.97
CA GLU A 94 0.96 -5.37 -3.08
C GLU A 94 2.20 -6.28 -3.11
N TYR A 95 3.36 -5.78 -2.69
CA TYR A 95 4.57 -6.61 -2.54
C TYR A 95 4.43 -7.62 -1.39
N SER A 96 3.77 -7.23 -0.29
CA SER A 96 3.44 -8.18 0.80
C SER A 96 2.46 -9.26 0.31
N ALA A 97 1.48 -8.88 -0.51
CA ALA A 97 0.55 -9.82 -1.13
C ALA A 97 1.26 -10.79 -2.10
N LEU A 98 2.25 -10.31 -2.86
CA LEU A 98 3.06 -11.15 -3.74
C LEU A 98 3.94 -12.13 -2.95
N VAL A 99 4.47 -11.73 -1.78
CA VAL A 99 5.19 -12.66 -0.89
C VAL A 99 4.23 -13.69 -0.30
N ALA A 100 3.07 -13.28 0.18
CA ALA A 100 2.04 -14.19 0.71
C ALA A 100 1.56 -15.21 -0.34
N ALA A 101 1.48 -14.79 -1.61
CA ALA A 101 1.11 -15.65 -2.74
C ALA A 101 2.27 -16.50 -3.28
N GLY A 102 3.47 -16.41 -2.71
CA GLY A 102 4.63 -17.19 -3.13
C GLY A 102 5.28 -16.74 -4.44
N VAL A 103 4.93 -15.56 -4.95
CA VAL A 103 5.53 -14.97 -6.17
C VAL A 103 6.97 -14.51 -5.91
N LEU A 104 7.19 -13.91 -4.75
CA LEU A 104 8.50 -13.46 -4.27
C LEU A 104 8.81 -14.09 -2.92
N THR A 105 10.08 -14.36 -2.65
CA THR A 105 10.54 -14.62 -1.29
C THR A 105 10.70 -13.30 -0.52
N LEU A 106 10.70 -13.34 0.81
CA LEU A 106 10.96 -12.15 1.61
C LEU A 106 12.37 -11.59 1.35
N VAL A 107 13.35 -12.49 1.15
CA VAL A 107 14.75 -12.12 0.83
C VAL A 107 14.85 -11.34 -0.49
N GLN A 108 14.00 -11.64 -1.46
CA GLN A 108 13.92 -10.88 -2.72
C GLN A 108 13.13 -9.58 -2.55
N ALA A 109 11.99 -9.64 -1.86
CA ALA A 109 11.06 -8.52 -1.75
C ALA A 109 11.60 -7.37 -0.86
N ALA A 110 12.30 -7.67 0.23
CA ALA A 110 12.76 -6.65 1.16
C ALA A 110 13.78 -5.68 0.52
N PRO A 111 14.86 -6.14 -0.16
CA PRO A 111 15.74 -5.23 -0.91
C PRO A 111 15.04 -4.55 -2.10
N LEU A 112 14.10 -5.25 -2.75
CA LEU A 112 13.34 -4.68 -3.88
C LEU A 112 12.49 -3.48 -3.44
N VAL A 113 11.75 -3.59 -2.33
CA VAL A 113 10.94 -2.46 -1.84
C VAL A 113 11.79 -1.32 -1.29
N ARG A 114 12.97 -1.61 -0.74
CA ARG A 114 13.95 -0.57 -0.40
C ARG A 114 14.42 0.17 -1.64
N PHE A 115 14.75 -0.57 -2.70
CA PHE A 115 15.12 0.04 -3.98
C PHE A 115 13.98 0.89 -4.54
N ARG A 116 12.71 0.37 -4.50
CA ARG A 116 11.52 1.11 -4.91
C ARG A 116 11.39 2.42 -4.14
N ALA A 117 11.53 2.36 -2.81
CA ALA A 117 11.44 3.52 -1.94
C ALA A 117 12.50 4.58 -2.26
N GLN A 118 13.75 4.16 -2.47
CA GLN A 118 14.84 5.03 -2.84
C GLN A 118 14.62 5.66 -4.22
N ALA A 119 14.25 4.86 -5.22
CA ALA A 119 13.96 5.36 -6.55
C ALA A 119 12.82 6.41 -6.55
N MET A 120 11.76 6.16 -5.78
CA MET A 120 10.65 7.10 -5.62
C MET A 120 11.06 8.38 -4.87
N GLN A 121 11.92 8.26 -3.85
CA GLN A 121 12.45 9.42 -3.12
C GLN A 121 13.33 10.31 -4.01
N ASP A 122 14.10 9.68 -4.90
CA ASP A 122 15.05 10.37 -5.80
C ASP A 122 14.38 10.92 -7.06
N ALA A 123 13.12 10.53 -7.34
CA ALA A 123 12.44 10.95 -8.57
C ALA A 123 12.10 12.44 -8.60
N VAL A 124 11.85 13.01 -7.43
CA VAL A 124 11.50 14.44 -7.27
C VAL A 124 12.26 15.01 -6.07
N PRO A 125 12.89 16.18 -6.22
CA PRO A 125 13.55 16.85 -5.10
C PRO A 125 12.58 17.06 -3.93
N VAL A 126 13.09 16.94 -2.70
CA VAL A 126 12.29 17.17 -1.49
C VAL A 126 11.69 18.57 -1.49
N GLY A 127 10.37 18.67 -1.25
CA GLY A 127 9.64 19.93 -1.21
C GLY A 127 9.11 20.42 -2.56
N VAL A 128 9.43 19.74 -3.67
CA VAL A 128 8.90 20.05 -5.02
C VAL A 128 7.57 19.36 -5.27
N GLY A 129 7.40 18.14 -4.77
CA GLY A 129 6.15 17.38 -4.83
C GLY A 129 5.34 17.44 -3.55
N ALA A 130 4.05 17.17 -3.64
CA ALA A 130 3.14 17.08 -2.51
C ALA A 130 2.02 16.06 -2.75
N MET A 131 1.34 15.67 -1.65
CA MET A 131 0.11 14.88 -1.68
C MET A 131 -0.91 15.46 -0.70
N ALA A 132 -2.19 15.27 -1.00
CA ALA A 132 -3.28 15.65 -0.09
C ALA A 132 -4.42 14.65 -0.14
N ALA A 133 -5.06 14.38 1.00
CA ALA A 133 -6.27 13.59 1.08
C ALA A 133 -7.50 14.50 0.96
N ILE A 134 -8.35 14.20 -0.02
CA ILE A 134 -9.62 14.89 -0.26
C ILE A 134 -10.73 14.03 0.33
N LEU A 135 -11.47 14.59 1.27
CA LEU A 135 -12.52 13.89 2.01
C LEU A 135 -13.90 14.48 1.76
N GLY A 136 -14.91 13.62 1.66
CA GLY A 136 -16.31 13.99 1.50
C GLY A 136 -16.69 14.40 0.09
N MET A 137 -15.90 13.98 -0.90
CA MET A 137 -16.14 14.22 -2.33
C MET A 137 -15.88 12.95 -3.13
N ASN A 138 -16.71 12.65 -4.11
CA ASN A 138 -16.50 11.46 -4.96
C ASN A 138 -15.32 11.67 -5.94
N ALA A 139 -14.78 10.55 -6.42
CA ALA A 139 -13.58 10.53 -7.25
C ALA A 139 -13.73 11.34 -8.55
N ALA A 140 -14.89 11.29 -9.21
CA ALA A 140 -15.12 12.03 -10.46
C ALA A 140 -14.96 13.55 -10.25
N LYS A 141 -15.58 14.09 -9.19
CA LYS A 141 -15.44 15.51 -8.84
C LYS A 141 -14.02 15.87 -8.40
N VAL A 142 -13.29 14.95 -7.76
CA VAL A 142 -11.88 15.20 -7.43
C VAL A 142 -11.04 15.29 -8.69
N ILE A 143 -11.25 14.42 -9.67
CA ILE A 143 -10.57 14.47 -10.97
C ILE A 143 -10.88 15.77 -11.71
N GLU A 144 -12.16 16.17 -11.77
CA GLU A 144 -12.60 17.45 -12.36
C GLU A 144 -11.93 18.65 -11.68
N GLY A 145 -11.87 18.66 -10.34
CA GLY A 145 -11.22 19.74 -9.59
C GLY A 145 -9.71 19.79 -9.77
N CYS A 146 -9.03 18.65 -9.97
CA CYS A 146 -7.63 18.62 -10.38
C CYS A 146 -7.43 19.27 -11.75
N ALA A 147 -8.28 18.94 -12.73
CA ALA A 147 -8.23 19.53 -14.06
C ALA A 147 -8.52 21.04 -14.03
N GLU A 148 -9.49 21.49 -13.23
CA GLU A 148 -9.79 22.91 -13.01
C GLU A 148 -8.58 23.64 -12.40
N ALA A 149 -7.94 23.06 -11.39
CA ALA A 149 -6.76 23.64 -10.79
C ALA A 149 -5.62 23.81 -11.80
N LEU A 150 -5.36 22.79 -12.63
CA LEU A 150 -4.36 22.87 -13.70
C LEU A 150 -4.70 23.95 -14.73
N GLY A 151 -5.99 24.13 -15.07
CA GLY A 151 -6.45 25.19 -15.97
C GLY A 151 -6.20 26.60 -15.47
N SER A 152 -5.87 26.81 -14.19
CA SER A 152 -5.53 28.11 -13.61
C SER A 152 -4.07 28.51 -13.83
N PHE A 153 -3.20 27.59 -14.25
CA PHE A 153 -1.80 27.89 -14.56
C PHE A 153 -1.63 28.37 -16.00
N SER A 154 -0.54 29.07 -16.26
CA SER A 154 -0.22 29.58 -17.60
C SER A 154 -0.07 28.45 -18.62
N ALA A 155 -0.42 28.71 -19.87
CA ALA A 155 -0.19 27.77 -20.95
C ALA A 155 1.30 27.38 -21.04
N GLY A 156 1.58 26.06 -21.09
CA GLY A 156 2.94 25.52 -21.08
C GLY A 156 3.54 25.30 -19.68
N SER A 157 2.79 25.56 -18.62
CA SER A 157 3.21 25.19 -17.27
C SER A 157 3.51 23.68 -17.18
N GLN A 158 4.54 23.32 -16.41
CA GLN A 158 4.89 21.93 -16.12
C GLN A 158 4.24 21.42 -14.82
N GLU A 159 3.27 22.17 -14.29
CA GLU A 159 2.57 21.78 -13.08
C GLU A 159 1.68 20.54 -13.32
N ILE A 160 1.69 19.64 -12.35
CA ILE A 160 0.95 18.36 -12.41
C ILE A 160 0.18 18.20 -11.10
N VAL A 161 -1.09 17.82 -11.18
CA VAL A 161 -1.85 17.26 -10.05
C VAL A 161 -2.82 16.21 -10.56
N GLU A 162 -2.80 15.04 -9.95
CA GLU A 162 -3.55 13.86 -10.36
C GLU A 162 -4.23 13.20 -9.15
N ALA A 163 -5.40 12.60 -9.38
CA ALA A 163 -6.04 11.72 -8.40
C ALA A 163 -5.33 10.35 -8.43
N VAL A 164 -4.72 9.98 -7.32
CA VAL A 164 -3.78 8.84 -7.30
C VAL A 164 -4.19 7.68 -6.41
N ASN A 165 -4.93 7.88 -5.30
CA ASN A 165 -5.42 6.77 -4.50
C ASN A 165 -6.93 6.90 -4.30
N PHE A 166 -7.69 5.97 -4.84
CA PHE A 166 -9.14 5.88 -4.69
C PHE A 166 -9.47 4.97 -3.51
N ASN A 167 -9.41 5.54 -2.28
CA ASN A 167 -9.41 4.78 -1.05
C ASN A 167 -10.80 4.34 -0.58
N ASP A 168 -11.80 5.20 -0.72
CA ASP A 168 -13.21 4.88 -0.52
C ASP A 168 -14.08 5.81 -1.40
N PRO A 169 -15.41 5.61 -1.51
CA PRO A 169 -16.27 6.40 -2.40
C PRO A 169 -16.21 7.91 -2.20
N LEU A 170 -15.77 8.38 -1.03
CA LEU A 170 -15.68 9.78 -0.65
C LEU A 170 -14.28 10.20 -0.17
N GLN A 171 -13.27 9.37 -0.40
CA GLN A 171 -11.88 9.65 -0.03
C GLN A 171 -10.94 9.33 -1.20
N THR A 172 -10.37 10.38 -1.77
CA THR A 172 -9.36 10.28 -2.83
C THR A 172 -8.12 11.06 -2.42
N VAL A 173 -6.93 10.49 -2.68
CA VAL A 173 -5.66 11.20 -2.52
C VAL A 173 -5.26 11.78 -3.87
N ILE A 174 -4.80 13.04 -3.86
CA ILE A 174 -4.19 13.72 -4.99
C ILE A 174 -2.70 13.87 -4.77
N ALA A 175 -1.92 13.85 -5.85
CA ALA A 175 -0.47 14.02 -5.83
C ALA A 175 0.02 14.78 -7.06
N GLY A 176 1.13 15.48 -6.92
CA GLY A 176 1.72 16.24 -8.01
C GLY A 176 2.75 17.24 -7.55
N SER A 177 2.99 18.27 -8.34
CA SER A 177 3.81 19.41 -7.95
C SER A 177 3.16 20.16 -6.78
N LYS A 178 3.97 20.66 -5.87
CA LYS A 178 3.49 21.29 -4.64
C LYS A 178 2.47 22.41 -4.91
N LEU A 179 2.78 23.32 -5.83
CA LEU A 179 1.88 24.46 -6.17
C LEU A 179 0.56 23.97 -6.75
N ALA A 180 0.59 22.95 -7.62
CA ALA A 180 -0.63 22.41 -8.23
C ALA A 180 -1.50 21.66 -7.20
N VAL A 181 -0.89 20.92 -6.26
CA VAL A 181 -1.62 20.25 -5.17
C VAL A 181 -2.23 21.28 -4.22
N GLU A 182 -1.51 22.34 -3.85
CA GLU A 182 -2.03 23.44 -3.02
C GLU A 182 -3.23 24.10 -3.72
N ARG A 183 -3.09 24.42 -5.01
CA ARG A 183 -4.17 24.99 -5.80
C ARG A 183 -5.38 24.07 -5.93
N ALA A 184 -5.15 22.78 -6.17
CA ALA A 184 -6.22 21.78 -6.22
C ALA A 184 -6.96 21.66 -4.87
N CYS A 185 -6.26 21.76 -3.74
CA CYS A 185 -6.90 21.79 -2.42
C CYS A 185 -7.84 22.97 -2.23
N GLU A 186 -7.48 24.17 -2.75
CA GLU A 186 -8.34 25.35 -2.71
C GLU A 186 -9.59 25.15 -3.58
N VAL A 187 -9.40 24.74 -4.84
CA VAL A 187 -10.48 24.50 -5.80
C VAL A 187 -11.45 23.44 -5.25
N LEU A 188 -10.94 22.30 -4.79
CA LEU A 188 -11.76 21.21 -4.27
C LEU A 188 -12.55 21.59 -3.02
N LYS A 189 -11.97 22.42 -2.14
CA LYS A 189 -12.71 22.99 -1.00
C LYS A 189 -13.83 23.92 -1.45
N ALA A 190 -13.57 24.80 -2.41
CA ALA A 190 -14.57 25.70 -2.99
C ALA A 190 -15.71 24.90 -3.66
N ASN A 191 -15.38 23.76 -4.29
CA ASN A 191 -16.31 22.84 -4.95
C ASN A 191 -17.02 21.87 -3.97
N GLY A 192 -16.85 22.04 -2.66
CA GLY A 192 -17.63 21.34 -1.65
C GLY A 192 -16.95 20.11 -1.01
N ALA A 193 -15.65 19.90 -1.17
CA ALA A 193 -14.93 18.89 -0.38
C ALA A 193 -14.98 19.27 1.11
N LYS A 194 -15.31 18.30 1.97
CA LYS A 194 -15.39 18.53 3.42
C LYS A 194 -14.04 18.89 4.01
N ARG A 195 -12.98 18.25 3.52
CA ARG A 195 -11.59 18.50 3.94
C ARG A 195 -10.64 18.23 2.77
N ALA A 196 -9.58 19.03 2.69
CA ALA A 196 -8.39 18.77 1.88
C ALA A 196 -7.19 18.83 2.86
N LEU A 197 -6.58 17.69 3.15
CA LEU A 197 -5.57 17.52 4.19
C LEU A 197 -4.22 17.22 3.53
N PRO A 198 -3.23 18.11 3.61
CA PRO A 198 -1.87 17.78 3.19
C PRO A 198 -1.34 16.56 3.93
N LEU A 199 -0.66 15.67 3.23
CA LEU A 199 -0.06 14.48 3.79
C LEU A 199 1.43 14.72 4.07
N PRO A 200 1.96 14.26 5.22
CA PRO A 200 3.39 14.39 5.57
C PRO A 200 4.22 13.34 4.83
N VAL A 201 4.30 13.46 3.51
CA VAL A 201 5.06 12.56 2.64
C VAL A 201 6.15 13.31 1.90
N SER A 202 7.21 12.60 1.53
CA SER A 202 8.42 13.17 0.93
C SER A 202 8.40 13.23 -0.60
N ALA A 203 7.43 12.58 -1.26
CA ALA A 203 7.33 12.52 -2.71
C ALA A 203 5.87 12.40 -3.16
N PRO A 204 5.54 12.82 -4.41
CA PRO A 204 4.20 12.74 -5.00
C PRO A 204 3.92 11.34 -5.55
N PHE A 205 3.83 10.35 -4.65
CA PHE A 205 3.66 8.94 -5.01
C PHE A 205 2.46 8.71 -5.94
N HIS A 206 2.61 7.78 -6.86
CA HIS A 206 1.57 7.36 -7.82
C HIS A 206 1.17 8.40 -8.87
N SER A 207 1.80 9.57 -8.88
CA SER A 207 1.63 10.54 -9.97
C SER A 207 2.60 10.27 -11.11
N SER A 208 2.36 10.89 -12.28
CA SER A 208 3.27 10.82 -13.44
C SER A 208 4.67 11.35 -13.15
N LEU A 209 4.87 12.14 -12.09
CA LEU A 209 6.20 12.55 -11.60
C LEU A 209 7.05 11.37 -11.12
N MET A 210 6.44 10.21 -10.87
CA MET A 210 7.15 8.98 -10.51
C MET A 210 7.68 8.18 -11.71
N ASN A 211 7.46 8.61 -12.95
CA ASN A 211 7.99 7.94 -14.14
C ASN A 211 9.49 7.62 -14.06
N PRO A 212 10.38 8.53 -13.61
CA PRO A 212 11.80 8.22 -13.49
C PRO A 212 12.10 7.09 -12.51
N ALA A 213 11.33 7.01 -11.41
CA ALA A 213 11.42 5.90 -10.46
C ALA A 213 10.93 4.58 -11.07
N ALA A 214 9.84 4.64 -11.83
CA ALA A 214 9.27 3.49 -12.49
C ALA A 214 10.22 2.87 -13.51
N GLU A 215 10.94 3.66 -14.31
CA GLU A 215 11.93 3.14 -15.27
C GLU A 215 13.07 2.40 -14.55
N LYS A 216 13.60 2.97 -13.45
CA LYS A 216 14.60 2.30 -12.61
C LYS A 216 14.06 0.99 -12.02
N LEU A 217 12.79 1.02 -11.55
CA LEU A 217 12.13 -0.15 -10.99
C LEU A 217 11.92 -1.24 -12.04
N LYS A 218 11.54 -0.89 -13.28
CA LYS A 218 11.39 -1.82 -14.39
C LYS A 218 12.68 -2.59 -14.67
N GLU A 219 13.80 -1.89 -14.70
CA GLU A 219 15.12 -2.51 -14.86
C GLU A 219 15.42 -3.46 -13.70
N LYS A 220 15.19 -3.02 -12.46
CA LYS A 220 15.39 -3.85 -11.27
C LYS A 220 14.51 -5.11 -11.26
N LEU A 221 13.24 -4.99 -11.64
CA LEU A 221 12.28 -6.09 -11.70
C LEU A 221 12.68 -7.15 -12.73
N SER A 222 13.30 -6.78 -13.86
CA SER A 222 13.72 -7.72 -14.91
C SER A 222 14.77 -8.73 -14.43
N GLY A 223 15.58 -8.37 -13.45
CA GLY A 223 16.60 -9.23 -12.84
C GLY A 223 16.12 -10.13 -11.70
N ILE A 224 14.82 -10.07 -11.33
CA ILE A 224 14.28 -10.84 -10.21
C ILE A 224 13.37 -11.96 -10.73
N TYR A 225 13.55 -13.17 -10.20
CA TYR A 225 12.67 -14.29 -10.52
C TYR A 225 11.32 -14.14 -9.82
N PHE A 226 10.24 -14.26 -10.57
CA PHE A 226 8.86 -14.27 -10.11
C PHE A 226 8.26 -15.66 -10.35
N ALA A 227 7.80 -16.30 -9.28
CA ALA A 227 7.08 -17.56 -9.37
C ALA A 227 5.60 -17.34 -9.75
N VAL A 228 4.95 -18.40 -10.19
CA VAL A 228 3.50 -18.37 -10.41
C VAL A 228 2.77 -18.21 -9.07
N PRO A 229 1.81 -17.25 -8.94
CA PRO A 229 1.07 -17.07 -7.70
C PRO A 229 0.31 -18.33 -7.29
N GLN A 230 0.47 -18.73 -6.04
CA GLN A 230 -0.31 -19.84 -5.44
C GLN A 230 -1.66 -19.37 -4.91
N ILE A 231 -1.81 -18.08 -4.65
CA ILE A 231 -3.03 -17.41 -4.22
C ILE A 231 -3.30 -16.29 -5.21
N PRO A 232 -4.54 -16.09 -5.69
CA PRO A 232 -4.90 -14.98 -6.56
C PRO A 232 -4.54 -13.63 -5.94
N VAL A 233 -3.70 -12.84 -6.65
CA VAL A 233 -3.30 -11.48 -6.25
C VAL A 233 -4.03 -10.48 -7.12
N ILE A 234 -4.86 -9.62 -6.53
CA ILE A 234 -5.53 -8.53 -7.24
C ILE A 234 -4.61 -7.32 -7.22
N ASN A 235 -4.11 -6.91 -8.40
CA ASN A 235 -3.19 -5.77 -8.52
C ASN A 235 -3.92 -4.41 -8.45
N ASN A 236 -3.19 -3.36 -8.07
CA ASN A 236 -3.78 -2.03 -7.86
C ASN A 236 -4.12 -1.28 -9.15
N ILE A 237 -3.33 -1.51 -10.22
CA ILE A 237 -3.37 -0.67 -11.41
C ILE A 237 -4.45 -1.12 -12.41
N ASP A 238 -4.61 -2.42 -12.61
CA ASP A 238 -5.56 -2.99 -13.57
C ASP A 238 -6.78 -3.62 -12.88
N VAL A 239 -6.67 -3.90 -11.56
CA VAL A 239 -7.68 -4.64 -10.77
C VAL A 239 -7.88 -6.07 -11.33
N THR A 240 -6.82 -6.65 -11.84
CA THR A 240 -6.81 -8.00 -12.44
C THR A 240 -5.91 -8.95 -11.64
N ILE A 241 -6.07 -10.24 -11.90
CA ILE A 241 -5.22 -11.30 -11.38
C ILE A 241 -4.33 -11.76 -12.55
N GLU A 242 -3.03 -11.59 -12.37
CA GLU A 242 -2.03 -12.02 -13.35
C GLU A 242 -1.30 -13.26 -12.84
N LEU A 243 -1.13 -14.24 -13.70
CA LEU A 243 -0.40 -15.48 -13.42
C LEU A 243 0.99 -15.50 -14.10
N ASP A 244 1.15 -14.65 -15.09
CA ASP A 244 2.38 -14.51 -15.87
C ASP A 244 3.33 -13.52 -15.21
N ALA A 245 4.59 -13.93 -15.07
CA ALA A 245 5.62 -13.12 -14.40
C ALA A 245 5.85 -11.76 -15.08
N GLU A 246 5.83 -11.71 -16.42
CA GLU A 246 6.05 -10.47 -17.15
C GLU A 246 4.86 -9.50 -16.98
N ARG A 247 3.63 -10.02 -16.94
CA ARG A 247 2.43 -9.22 -16.67
C ARG A 247 2.44 -8.68 -15.25
N ILE A 248 2.87 -9.48 -14.25
CA ILE A 248 3.02 -9.01 -12.86
C ILE A 248 4.07 -7.88 -12.80
N ARG A 249 5.24 -8.05 -13.43
CA ARG A 249 6.27 -7.00 -13.50
C ARG A 249 5.75 -5.73 -14.17
N ALA A 250 5.02 -5.88 -15.30
CA ALA A 250 4.42 -4.76 -16.02
C ALA A 250 3.37 -4.02 -15.18
N ALA A 251 2.59 -4.74 -14.37
CA ALA A 251 1.64 -4.14 -13.43
C ALA A 251 2.36 -3.35 -12.32
N LEU A 252 3.41 -3.92 -11.71
CA LEU A 252 4.22 -3.24 -10.68
C LEU A 252 4.93 -2.00 -11.23
N TYR A 253 5.42 -2.07 -12.47
CA TYR A 253 6.00 -0.91 -13.15
C TYR A 253 4.99 0.23 -13.27
N ARG A 254 3.79 -0.05 -13.79
CA ARG A 254 2.73 0.96 -13.97
C ARG A 254 2.14 1.43 -12.64
N GLN A 255 2.09 0.57 -11.62
CA GLN A 255 1.64 0.91 -10.27
C GLN A 255 2.50 2.03 -9.66
N ALA A 256 3.80 2.11 -9.98
CA ALA A 256 4.70 3.11 -9.39
C ALA A 256 4.30 4.55 -9.73
N PHE A 257 3.76 4.79 -10.92
CA PHE A 257 3.34 6.11 -11.41
C PHE A 257 1.85 6.20 -11.78
N GLY A 258 1.09 5.17 -11.46
CA GLY A 258 -0.35 5.08 -11.74
C GLY A 258 -1.18 4.89 -10.48
N PRO A 259 -2.51 5.01 -10.58
CA PRO A 259 -3.39 5.07 -9.44
C PRO A 259 -3.52 3.73 -8.70
N VAL A 260 -3.69 3.83 -7.38
CA VAL A 260 -4.17 2.74 -6.52
C VAL A 260 -5.70 2.72 -6.56
N ARG A 261 -6.28 1.79 -7.31
CA ARG A 261 -7.73 1.63 -7.51
C ARG A 261 -8.33 0.78 -6.38
N TRP A 262 -8.18 1.27 -5.12
CA TRP A 262 -8.47 0.46 -3.94
C TRP A 262 -9.94 0.07 -3.81
N VAL A 263 -10.87 1.00 -4.08
CA VAL A 263 -12.32 0.70 -4.11
C VAL A 263 -12.62 -0.47 -5.02
N GLU A 264 -12.06 -0.44 -6.22
CA GLU A 264 -12.27 -1.49 -7.22
C GLU A 264 -11.60 -2.80 -6.83
N CYS A 265 -10.42 -2.77 -6.19
CA CYS A 265 -9.78 -3.98 -5.65
C CYS A 265 -10.69 -4.67 -4.61
N ILE A 266 -11.28 -3.91 -3.68
CA ILE A 266 -12.21 -4.45 -2.70
C ILE A 266 -13.49 -5.00 -3.36
N GLN A 267 -14.02 -4.30 -4.35
CA GLN A 267 -15.16 -4.77 -5.13
C GLN A 267 -14.86 -6.06 -5.92
N ALA A 268 -13.65 -6.17 -6.48
CA ALA A 268 -13.19 -7.38 -7.15
C ALA A 268 -13.06 -8.58 -6.18
N ILE A 269 -12.64 -8.34 -4.93
CA ILE A 269 -12.66 -9.35 -3.87
C ILE A 269 -14.12 -9.79 -3.58
N LYS A 270 -15.05 -8.83 -3.41
CA LYS A 270 -16.48 -9.12 -3.20
C LYS A 270 -17.08 -9.92 -4.35
N ALA A 271 -16.76 -9.56 -5.60
CA ALA A 271 -17.25 -10.25 -6.80
C ALA A 271 -16.83 -11.73 -6.87
N ARG A 272 -15.79 -12.12 -6.12
CA ARG A 272 -15.36 -13.51 -5.95
C ARG A 272 -16.12 -14.24 -4.83
N GLY A 273 -17.14 -13.63 -4.23
CA GLY A 273 -17.93 -14.18 -3.13
C GLY A 273 -17.26 -14.07 -1.75
N LEU A 274 -16.19 -13.28 -1.63
CA LEU A 274 -15.45 -13.11 -0.39
C LEU A 274 -15.98 -11.87 0.36
N VAL A 275 -16.73 -12.12 1.44
CA VAL A 275 -17.35 -11.04 2.24
C VAL A 275 -16.55 -10.65 3.48
N THR A 276 -15.60 -11.50 3.91
CA THR A 276 -14.69 -11.21 5.02
C THR A 276 -13.31 -10.85 4.47
N ILE A 277 -12.87 -9.64 4.76
CA ILE A 277 -11.59 -9.08 4.31
C ILE A 277 -10.78 -8.72 5.54
N VAL A 278 -9.63 -9.35 5.70
CA VAL A 278 -8.77 -9.19 6.87
C VAL A 278 -7.55 -8.37 6.49
N GLU A 279 -7.33 -7.25 7.17
CA GLU A 279 -6.10 -6.47 7.06
C GLU A 279 -4.98 -7.17 7.82
N CYS A 280 -4.01 -7.70 7.09
CA CYS A 280 -2.89 -8.47 7.63
C CYS A 280 -1.64 -7.60 7.73
N GLY A 281 -1.26 -7.20 8.92
CA GLY A 281 -0.14 -6.31 9.21
C GLY A 281 -0.51 -5.13 10.09
N PRO A 282 0.41 -4.18 10.31
CA PRO A 282 0.23 -3.09 11.26
C PRO A 282 -0.96 -2.19 10.95
N GLY A 283 -1.72 -1.84 11.99
CA GLY A 283 -2.82 -0.89 11.88
C GLY A 283 -4.18 -1.54 11.60
N LYS A 284 -5.14 -0.68 11.25
CA LYS A 284 -6.54 -1.05 10.97
C LYS A 284 -7.18 -0.09 9.95
N VAL A 285 -6.36 0.50 9.11
CA VAL A 285 -6.81 1.52 8.13
C VAL A 285 -7.62 0.86 7.02
N LEU A 286 -7.09 -0.21 6.41
CA LEU A 286 -7.77 -0.91 5.32
C LEU A 286 -9.04 -1.61 5.80
N ALA A 287 -9.03 -2.22 6.99
CA ALA A 287 -10.22 -2.81 7.60
C ALA A 287 -11.33 -1.76 7.80
N GLY A 288 -10.96 -0.54 8.18
CA GLY A 288 -11.89 0.58 8.29
C GLY A 288 -12.42 1.07 6.94
N LEU A 289 -11.62 0.98 5.87
CA LEU A 289 -12.05 1.33 4.51
C LEU A 289 -13.06 0.32 3.93
N VAL A 290 -12.88 -0.97 4.21
CA VAL A 290 -13.74 -2.06 3.69
C VAL A 290 -15.22 -1.74 3.90
N LYS A 291 -15.61 -1.42 5.13
CA LYS A 291 -17.02 -1.13 5.47
C LYS A 291 -17.53 0.18 4.84
N ARG A 292 -16.64 1.16 4.60
CA ARG A 292 -17.01 2.42 3.91
C ARG A 292 -17.17 2.22 2.41
N ILE A 293 -16.41 1.27 1.83
CA ILE A 293 -16.52 0.90 0.42
C ILE A 293 -17.83 0.13 0.19
N ASP A 294 -18.12 -0.84 1.06
CA ASP A 294 -19.34 -1.63 0.95
C ASP A 294 -19.79 -2.10 2.35
N PRO A 295 -20.97 -1.67 2.83
CA PRO A 295 -21.48 -2.02 4.17
C PRO A 295 -21.81 -3.51 4.36
N GLU A 296 -21.94 -4.29 3.27
CA GLU A 296 -22.17 -5.75 3.34
C GLU A 296 -20.87 -6.52 3.63
N LEU A 297 -19.72 -5.87 3.47
CA LEU A 297 -18.42 -6.48 3.75
C LEU A 297 -18.03 -6.33 5.22
N THR A 298 -17.32 -7.34 5.71
CA THR A 298 -16.73 -7.33 7.05
C THR A 298 -15.22 -7.11 6.94
N GLY A 299 -14.73 -5.99 7.45
CA GLY A 299 -13.31 -5.69 7.61
C GLY A 299 -12.83 -6.05 9.03
N ALA A 300 -11.77 -6.81 9.17
CA ALA A 300 -11.16 -7.16 10.45
C ALA A 300 -9.64 -6.96 10.41
N PRO A 301 -9.00 -6.37 11.44
CA PRO A 301 -7.54 -6.24 11.48
C PRO A 301 -6.88 -7.48 12.09
N LEU A 302 -5.66 -7.81 11.64
CA LEU A 302 -4.80 -8.86 12.15
C LEU A 302 -3.37 -8.30 12.29
N PHE A 303 -3.01 -7.81 13.46
CA PHE A 303 -1.73 -7.17 13.74
C PHE A 303 -1.08 -7.61 15.06
N ASP A 304 -1.76 -8.46 15.85
CA ASP A 304 -1.29 -9.01 17.13
C ASP A 304 -2.02 -10.32 17.46
N PRO A 305 -1.60 -11.08 18.49
CA PRO A 305 -2.27 -12.33 18.88
C PRO A 305 -3.74 -12.16 19.26
N ALA A 306 -4.12 -11.04 19.87
CA ALA A 306 -5.51 -10.79 20.27
C ALA A 306 -6.43 -10.59 19.05
N SER A 307 -6.00 -9.76 18.10
CA SER A 307 -6.72 -9.57 16.83
C SER A 307 -6.73 -10.85 15.98
N MET A 308 -5.66 -11.68 16.03
CA MET A 308 -5.64 -12.99 15.39
C MET A 308 -6.72 -13.91 15.99
N ALA A 309 -6.87 -13.96 17.32
CA ALA A 309 -7.91 -14.74 17.98
C ALA A 309 -9.31 -14.29 17.53
N ALA A 310 -9.56 -12.97 17.47
CA ALA A 310 -10.81 -12.42 16.98
C ALA A 310 -11.11 -12.79 15.52
N VAL A 311 -10.09 -12.78 14.65
CA VAL A 311 -10.25 -13.21 13.25
C VAL A 311 -10.54 -14.71 13.17
N LYS A 312 -9.91 -15.55 14.00
CA LYS A 312 -10.23 -17.00 14.06
C LYS A 312 -11.71 -17.23 14.41
N GLU A 313 -12.23 -16.52 15.40
CA GLU A 313 -13.66 -16.58 15.81
C GLU A 313 -14.58 -16.10 14.67
N LEU A 314 -14.23 -15.01 14.00
CA LEU A 314 -15.01 -14.46 12.88
C LEU A 314 -15.12 -15.46 11.71
N LEU A 315 -14.06 -16.22 11.46
CA LEU A 315 -13.95 -17.17 10.35
C LEU A 315 -14.42 -18.60 10.70
N ALA A 316 -14.69 -18.89 11.96
CA ALA A 316 -15.28 -20.16 12.37
C ALA A 316 -16.70 -20.30 11.80
#